data_d7eccb4213eaab03bb6505c7e01c5687
#
_entry.id   d7eccb4213eaab03bb6505c7e01c5687
#
_cell.length_a   1.000
_cell.length_b   1.000
_cell.length_c   1.000
_cell.angle_alpha   90.00
_cell.angle_beta   90.00
_cell.angle_gamma   90.00
#
_symmetry.space_group_name_H-M   'P 1'
#
loop_
_entity.id
_entity.type
_entity.pdbx_description
1 polymer ?
#
loop_
_entity_poly.entity_id
_entity_poly.type
_entity_poly.pdbx_seq_one_letter_code
_entity_poly.pdbx_strand_id
1 'polypeptide(L)' 'MTSKGEQAKSQLIAAAIAQFGEYGQHATTRDIAAQAGQNIAAITYYFGSKDDLYLACGQWIADFIGDNFRPHA' A
#
# COMPACT_ATOMS: atom_id res chain seq x y z
N MET A 1 0.32 -14.52 13.93
CA MET A 1 -0.82 -14.56 13.00
C MET A 1 -1.26 -13.12 12.68
N THR A 2 -1.40 -12.82 11.39
CA THR A 2 -1.77 -11.47 10.95
C THR A 2 -3.24 -11.20 11.22
N SER A 3 -3.57 -10.04 11.80
CA SER A 3 -4.95 -9.67 12.02
C SER A 3 -5.64 -9.38 10.68
N LYS A 4 -6.98 -9.42 10.68
CA LYS A 4 -7.76 -9.15 9.48
C LYS A 4 -7.50 -7.74 8.95
N GLY A 5 -7.35 -6.76 9.85
CA GLY A 5 -7.04 -5.39 9.47
C GLY A 5 -5.64 -5.25 8.87
N GLU A 6 -4.65 -5.93 9.45
CA GLU A 6 -3.30 -5.92 8.90
C GLU A 6 -3.24 -6.58 7.54
N GLN A 7 -4.01 -7.65 7.35
CA GLN A 7 -4.09 -8.33 6.07
C GLN A 7 -4.69 -7.42 5.01
N ALA A 8 -5.77 -6.71 5.34
CA ALA A 8 -6.41 -5.77 4.43
C ALA A 8 -5.43 -4.65 4.04
N LYS A 9 -4.70 -4.11 5.00
CA LYS A 9 -3.72 -3.05 4.74
C LYS A 9 -2.61 -3.55 3.83
N SER A 10 -2.10 -4.77 4.07
CA SER A 10 -1.06 -5.35 3.25
C SER A 10 -1.53 -5.55 1.81
N GLN A 11 -2.76 -6.01 1.63
CA GLN A 11 -3.34 -6.21 0.31
C GLN A 11 -3.50 -4.88 -0.43
N LEU A 12 -3.94 -3.83 0.27
CA LEU A 12 -4.08 -2.51 -0.31
C LEU A 12 -2.73 -1.92 -0.71
N ILE A 13 -1.71 -2.08 0.13
CA ILE A 13 -0.37 -1.58 -0.19
C ILE A 13 0.19 -2.31 -1.41
N ALA A 14 0.06 -3.63 -1.47
CA ALA A 14 0.55 -4.40 -2.61
C ALA A 14 -0.12 -3.97 -3.91
N ALA A 15 -1.45 -3.80 -3.89
CA ALA A 15 -2.20 -3.34 -5.05
C ALA A 15 -1.81 -1.91 -5.42
N ALA A 16 -1.63 -1.05 -4.42
CA ALA A 16 -1.24 0.34 -4.66
C ALA A 16 0.13 0.45 -5.30
N ILE A 17 1.09 -0.33 -4.83
CA ILE A 17 2.44 -0.34 -5.41
C ILE A 17 2.36 -0.74 -6.88
N ALA A 18 1.58 -1.78 -7.21
CA ALA A 18 1.42 -2.22 -8.59
C ALA A 18 0.77 -1.15 -9.44
N GLN A 19 -0.29 -0.52 -8.95
CA GLN A 19 -1.03 0.51 -9.70
C GLN A 19 -0.20 1.78 -9.88
N PHE A 20 0.46 2.24 -8.83
CA PHE A 20 1.31 3.42 -8.92
C PHE A 20 2.52 3.16 -9.82
N GLY A 21 3.07 1.94 -9.79
CA GLY A 21 4.18 1.57 -10.64
C GLY A 21 3.83 1.57 -12.11
N GLU A 22 2.59 1.19 -12.45
CA GLU A 22 2.15 1.11 -13.84
C GLU A 22 1.55 2.42 -14.34
N TYR A 23 0.74 3.09 -13.53
CA TYR A 23 -0.03 4.25 -13.96
C TYR A 23 0.42 5.57 -13.33
N GLY A 24 1.32 5.52 -12.36
CA GLY A 24 1.78 6.72 -11.69
C GLY A 24 0.63 7.48 -11.04
N GLN A 25 0.56 8.78 -11.29
CA GLN A 25 -0.50 9.62 -10.71
C GLN A 25 -1.89 9.31 -11.24
N HIS A 26 -1.98 8.58 -12.35
CA HIS A 26 -3.26 8.21 -12.93
C HIS A 26 -3.90 7.02 -12.24
N ALA A 27 -3.17 6.34 -11.35
CA ALA A 27 -3.75 5.26 -10.55
C ALA A 27 -4.88 5.82 -9.68
N THR A 28 -6.00 5.10 -9.61
CA THR A 28 -7.15 5.54 -8.83
C THR A 28 -7.34 4.66 -7.61
N THR A 29 -7.91 5.22 -6.54
CA THR A 29 -8.21 4.45 -5.35
C THR A 29 -9.22 3.35 -5.64
N ARG A 30 -10.14 3.60 -6.59
CA ARG A 30 -11.11 2.58 -7.01
C ARG A 30 -10.41 1.35 -7.59
N ASP A 31 -9.47 1.57 -8.49
CA ASP A 31 -8.74 0.47 -9.12
C ASP A 31 -7.86 -0.25 -8.11
N ILE A 32 -7.23 0.50 -7.22
CA ILE A 32 -6.40 -0.09 -6.17
C ILE A 32 -7.26 -1.00 -5.27
N ALA A 33 -8.40 -0.51 -4.82
CA ALA A 33 -9.29 -1.29 -3.98
C ALA A 33 -9.80 -2.53 -4.71
N ALA A 34 -10.17 -2.39 -5.97
CA ALA A 34 -10.65 -3.51 -6.77
C ALA A 34 -9.58 -4.58 -6.91
N GLN A 35 -8.35 -4.18 -7.19
CA GLN A 35 -7.24 -5.12 -7.32
C GLN A 35 -6.95 -5.83 -5.99
N ALA A 36 -7.08 -5.11 -4.89
CA ALA A 36 -6.87 -5.66 -3.55
C ALA A 36 -8.01 -6.54 -3.07
N GLY A 37 -9.14 -6.54 -3.77
CA GLY A 37 -10.33 -7.26 -3.30
C GLY A 37 -10.98 -6.59 -2.10
N GLN A 38 -10.83 -5.27 -1.97
CA GLN A 38 -11.35 -4.51 -0.84
C GLN A 38 -12.34 -3.46 -1.32
N ASN A 39 -13.16 -2.97 -0.37
CA ASN A 39 -14.03 -1.84 -0.61
C ASN A 39 -13.19 -0.57 -0.65
N ILE A 40 -13.55 0.38 -1.54
CA ILE A 40 -12.84 1.65 -1.65
C ILE A 40 -12.82 2.39 -0.31
N ALA A 41 -13.85 2.23 0.52
CA ALA A 41 -13.91 2.83 1.84
C ALA A 41 -12.78 2.35 2.75
N ALA A 42 -12.21 1.17 2.49
CA ALA A 42 -11.10 0.65 3.28
C ALA A 42 -9.86 1.52 3.14
N ILE A 43 -9.64 2.12 1.97
CA ILE A 43 -8.52 3.02 1.76
C ILE A 43 -8.64 4.24 2.65
N THR A 44 -9.83 4.84 2.69
CA THR A 44 -10.08 5.99 3.56
C THR A 44 -9.96 5.60 5.03
N TYR A 45 -10.47 4.43 5.38
CA TYR A 45 -10.44 3.97 6.77
C TYR A 45 -9.02 3.72 7.27
N TYR A 46 -8.19 3.05 6.48
CA TYR A 46 -6.86 2.64 6.92
C TYR A 46 -5.77 3.68 6.63
N PHE A 47 -5.91 4.45 5.57
CA PHE A 47 -4.85 5.35 5.12
C PHE A 47 -5.28 6.82 5.10
N GLY A 48 -6.52 7.12 4.79
CA GLY A 48 -7.05 8.47 4.72
C GLY A 48 -7.33 8.90 3.30
N SER A 49 -6.31 9.19 2.54
CA SER A 49 -6.46 9.68 1.16
C SER A 49 -5.54 8.89 0.23
N LYS A 50 -5.64 9.19 -1.07
CA LYS A 50 -4.75 8.62 -2.08
C LYS A 50 -3.30 9.02 -1.80
N ASP A 51 -3.09 10.28 -1.40
CA ASP A 51 -1.74 10.76 -1.09
C ASP A 51 -1.18 10.06 0.14
N ASP A 52 -2.01 9.83 1.16
CA ASP A 52 -1.60 9.09 2.35
C ASP A 52 -1.25 7.66 2.00
N LEU A 53 -2.01 7.04 1.10
CA LEU A 53 -1.72 5.70 0.63
C LEU A 53 -0.39 5.66 -0.14
N TYR A 54 -0.14 6.65 -0.96
CA TYR A 54 1.12 6.77 -1.70
C TYR A 54 2.31 6.87 -0.73
N LEU A 55 2.17 7.70 0.31
CA LEU A 55 3.20 7.84 1.33
C LEU A 55 3.41 6.53 2.09
N ALA A 56 2.33 5.81 2.39
CA ALA A 56 2.43 4.52 3.07
C ALA A 56 3.18 3.50 2.21
N CYS A 57 2.97 3.52 0.89
CA CYS A 57 3.70 2.66 -0.03
C CYS A 57 5.19 2.97 -0.03
N GLY A 58 5.53 4.25 -0.05
CA GLY A 58 6.93 4.69 0.01
C GLY A 58 7.60 4.25 1.30
N GLN A 59 6.90 4.39 2.42
CA GLN A 59 7.39 3.97 3.72
C GLN A 59 7.60 2.45 3.76
N TRP A 60 6.67 1.70 3.22
CA TRP A 60 6.75 0.25 3.18
C TRP A 60 7.97 -0.21 2.37
N ILE A 61 8.17 0.41 1.20
CA ILE A 61 9.32 0.10 0.34
C ILE A 61 10.63 0.46 1.04
N ALA A 62 10.67 1.63 1.68
CA ALA A 62 11.86 2.08 2.40
C ALA A 62 12.21 1.12 3.55
N ASP A 63 11.21 0.66 4.29
CA ASP A 63 11.42 -0.29 5.36
C ASP A 63 11.94 -1.62 4.83
N PHE A 64 11.38 -2.08 3.72
CA PHE A 64 11.80 -3.33 3.09
C PHE A 64 13.26 -3.24 2.64
N ILE A 65 13.63 -2.15 1.95
CA ILE A 65 14.99 -1.93 1.48
C ILE A 65 15.94 -1.82 2.67
N GLY A 66 15.54 -1.07 3.70
CA GLY A 66 16.33 -0.91 4.90
C GLY A 66 16.65 -2.24 5.59
N ASP A 67 15.65 -3.12 5.68
CA ASP A 67 15.84 -4.43 6.30
C ASP A 67 16.77 -5.31 5.46
N ASN A 68 16.71 -5.22 4.13
CA ASN A 68 17.50 -6.06 3.24
C ASN A 68 18.94 -5.57 3.07
N PHE A 69 19.17 -4.27 3.23
CA PHE A 69 20.48 -3.68 3.01
C PHE A 69 21.09 -3.08 4.27
N ARG A 70 20.54 -3.43 5.44
CA ARG A 70 21.07 -2.94 6.70
C ARG A 70 22.49 -3.47 6.89
N PRO A 71 23.46 -2.61 7.18
CA PRO A 71 24.80 -3.08 7.45
C PRO A 71 24.83 -3.90 8.72
N HIS A 72 25.58 -4.98 8.68
CA HIS A 72 25.79 -5.78 9.89
C HIS A 72 26.85 -5.12 10.74
N ALA A 73 26.52 -4.94 11.99
CA ALA A 73 27.45 -4.36 12.94
C ALA A 73 28.57 -5.36 13.28
#